data_08ba494248f175b69bb1c451e1247892
#
_entry.id   08ba494248f175b69bb1c451e1247892
#
_cell.length_a   1.000
_cell.length_b   1.000
_cell.length_c   1.000
_cell.angle_alpha   90.00
_cell.angle_beta   90.00
_cell.angle_gamma   90.00
#
_symmetry.space_group_name_H-M   'P 1'
#
loop_
_entity.id
_entity.type
_entity.pdbx_description
1 polymer ?
#
loop_
_entity_poly.entity_id
_entity_poly.type
_entity_poly.pdbx_seq_one_letter_code
_entity_poly.pdbx_strand_id
1 'polypeptide(L)'
;CLLQPVRAQRYNSGAAEKDSQRADSMLVGQLRRHGVKFSNDNSIVLLMNGQEKFDDMFAAIRQAKSSIHLEYFNFRNDSIARELFVILGQKAKEGVEVRALFDAFGNSSNNRPLKRHHLDSIRAHGIEIYKFDPITFPWVNHVFSRDHRKIVVIDGQIAYTGGMNVADYYIKGTKKVGTWNDMHCRVDGSEVNTLQAIFLKMWNKVSGQNVHGAKYYRGYRPAGYFEGLKPDTTSTRYRKMVGVINREPCVTNDIIRTFYTDAINDARDSIKIINPYFTLNPTLMKALKRAAKRGVKVDIMLSTRSDIPLTPDCGFYNAHKLMEEGCNIYMYTPGFHH
;
A
#
# COMPACT_ATOMS: atom_id res chain seq x y z
N CYS A 1 19.91 -18.89 19.60
CA CYS A 1 20.58 -19.01 18.30
C CYS A 1 21.04 -17.63 17.86
N LEU A 2 22.36 -17.43 17.86
CA LEU A 2 23.03 -16.22 17.40
C LEU A 2 22.93 -16.15 15.87
N LEU A 3 22.34 -15.10 15.35
CA LEU A 3 22.38 -14.76 13.93
C LEU A 3 23.80 -14.30 13.59
N GLN A 4 24.57 -15.14 12.91
CA GLN A 4 25.81 -14.71 12.27
C GLN A 4 25.47 -13.80 11.08
N PRO A 5 26.22 -12.71 10.85
CA PRO A 5 26.03 -11.87 9.68
C PRO A 5 26.35 -12.68 8.43
N VAL A 6 25.38 -12.75 7.52
CA VAL A 6 25.57 -13.36 6.19
C VAL A 6 26.61 -12.52 5.44
N ARG A 7 27.81 -13.09 5.26
CA ARG A 7 28.83 -12.52 4.36
C ARG A 7 28.21 -12.43 2.96
N ALA A 8 28.16 -11.22 2.42
CA ALA A 8 27.83 -10.99 1.02
C ALA A 8 28.83 -11.79 0.15
N GLN A 9 28.36 -12.89 -0.43
CA GLN A 9 29.11 -13.55 -1.50
C GLN A 9 29.16 -12.59 -2.69
N ARG A 10 30.37 -12.21 -3.10
CA ARG A 10 30.60 -11.53 -4.37
C ARG A 10 30.24 -12.50 -5.49
N TYR A 11 29.05 -12.35 -6.04
CA TYR A 11 28.67 -13.02 -7.27
C TYR A 11 29.46 -12.42 -8.45
N ASN A 12 29.76 -13.26 -9.42
CA ASN A 12 30.36 -12.87 -10.72
C ASN A 12 29.41 -11.91 -11.42
N SER A 13 29.67 -10.61 -11.32
CA SER A 13 28.65 -9.55 -11.43
C SER A 13 28.19 -9.24 -12.87
N GLY A 14 28.91 -9.63 -13.89
CA GLY A 14 28.63 -9.13 -15.25
C GLY A 14 27.50 -9.85 -16.00
N ALA A 15 27.40 -11.17 -15.89
CA ALA A 15 26.38 -11.96 -16.61
C ALA A 15 25.05 -11.96 -15.84
N ALA A 16 25.09 -12.15 -14.51
CA ALA A 16 23.90 -12.11 -13.66
C ALA A 16 23.22 -10.73 -13.67
N GLU A 17 24.00 -9.65 -13.68
CA GLU A 17 23.47 -8.28 -13.76
C GLU A 17 22.78 -7.99 -15.12
N LYS A 18 23.34 -8.50 -16.22
CA LYS A 18 22.71 -8.37 -17.54
C LYS A 18 21.41 -9.17 -17.66
N ASP A 19 21.33 -10.37 -17.06
CA ASP A 19 20.14 -11.20 -17.07
C ASP A 19 19.04 -10.62 -16.15
N SER A 20 19.41 -10.03 -15.01
CA SER A 20 18.49 -9.32 -14.13
C SER A 20 17.90 -8.08 -14.85
N GLN A 21 18.74 -7.25 -15.46
CA GLN A 21 18.29 -6.09 -16.24
C GLN A 21 17.36 -6.47 -17.41
N ARG A 22 17.61 -7.63 -18.04
CA ARG A 22 16.75 -8.14 -19.10
C ARG A 22 15.40 -8.60 -18.57
N ALA A 23 15.34 -9.28 -17.43
CA ALA A 23 14.09 -9.70 -16.79
C ALA A 23 13.26 -8.48 -16.35
N ASP A 24 13.88 -7.48 -15.74
CA ASP A 24 13.23 -6.22 -15.35
C ASP A 24 12.67 -5.50 -16.59
N SER A 25 13.43 -5.44 -17.69
CA SER A 25 12.98 -4.83 -18.95
C SER A 25 11.80 -5.57 -19.57
N MET A 26 11.74 -6.89 -19.46
CA MET A 26 10.63 -7.70 -19.93
C MET A 26 9.37 -7.43 -19.12
N LEU A 27 9.45 -7.45 -17.79
CA LEU A 27 8.33 -7.16 -16.89
C LEU A 27 7.79 -5.74 -17.09
N VAL A 28 8.66 -4.75 -17.19
CA VAL A 28 8.29 -3.36 -17.50
C VAL A 28 7.61 -3.26 -18.86
N GLY A 29 8.13 -3.96 -19.87
CA GLY A 29 7.54 -4.02 -21.21
C GLY A 29 6.14 -4.64 -21.21
N GLN A 30 5.93 -5.71 -20.44
CA GLN A 30 4.62 -6.34 -20.25
C GLN A 30 3.63 -5.38 -19.59
N LEU A 31 4.02 -4.74 -18.48
CA LEU A 31 3.18 -3.79 -17.77
C LEU A 31 2.80 -2.57 -18.64
N ARG A 32 3.73 -2.07 -19.44
CA ARG A 32 3.44 -0.99 -20.41
C ARG A 32 2.38 -1.41 -21.44
N ARG A 33 2.40 -2.66 -21.91
CA ARG A 33 1.33 -3.19 -22.81
C ARG A 33 -0.03 -3.25 -22.11
N HIS A 34 -0.05 -3.41 -20.80
CA HIS A 34 -1.26 -3.32 -19.97
C HIS A 34 -1.63 -1.90 -19.55
N GLY A 35 -0.97 -0.87 -20.12
CA GLY A 35 -1.29 0.53 -19.89
C GLY A 35 -0.65 1.14 -18.63
N VAL A 36 0.25 0.43 -17.94
CA VAL A 36 1.00 0.98 -16.81
C VAL A 36 2.04 1.97 -17.33
N LYS A 37 1.96 3.19 -16.85
CA LYS A 37 2.96 4.23 -17.14
C LYS A 37 4.10 4.14 -16.14
N PHE A 38 5.30 4.48 -16.57
CA PHE A 38 6.50 4.52 -15.74
C PHE A 38 7.19 5.86 -15.90
N SER A 39 7.63 6.44 -14.80
CA SER A 39 8.50 7.61 -14.77
C SER A 39 9.80 7.32 -14.02
N ASN A 40 10.88 8.07 -14.32
CA ASN A 40 12.24 7.81 -13.82
C ASN A 40 12.73 8.90 -12.86
N ASP A 41 11.86 9.80 -12.44
CA ASP A 41 12.19 10.97 -11.63
C ASP A 41 11.65 10.87 -10.20
N ASN A 42 11.51 9.65 -9.68
CA ASN A 42 10.89 9.44 -8.38
C ASN A 42 11.91 9.17 -7.27
N SER A 43 11.54 9.58 -6.06
CA SER A 43 12.16 9.18 -4.81
C SER A 43 11.14 8.35 -4.00
N ILE A 44 11.60 7.27 -3.39
CA ILE A 44 10.78 6.39 -2.54
C ILE A 44 11.43 6.28 -1.18
N VAL A 45 10.72 6.68 -0.14
CA VAL A 45 11.12 6.49 1.25
C VAL A 45 10.30 5.38 1.86
N LEU A 46 10.95 4.32 2.32
CA LEU A 46 10.29 3.23 3.03
C LEU A 46 10.06 3.63 4.49
N LEU A 47 8.82 3.44 4.95
CA LEU A 47 8.36 3.67 6.30
C LEU A 47 8.03 2.28 6.89
N MET A 48 8.95 1.78 7.72
CA MET A 48 9.03 0.37 8.07
C MET A 48 8.10 -0.06 9.21
N ASN A 49 7.37 0.89 9.79
CA ASN A 49 6.43 0.66 10.89
C ASN A 49 5.43 1.81 11.00
N GLY A 50 4.43 1.63 11.87
CA GLY A 50 3.38 2.63 12.06
C GLY A 50 3.90 3.94 12.65
N GLN A 51 4.87 3.92 13.54
CA GLN A 51 5.44 5.14 14.12
C GLN A 51 6.08 6.01 13.03
N GLU A 52 6.99 5.43 12.23
CA GLU A 52 7.63 6.14 11.12
C GLU A 52 6.61 6.70 10.11
N LYS A 53 5.59 5.89 9.79
CA LYS A 53 4.54 6.32 8.85
C LYS A 53 3.77 7.53 9.39
N PHE A 54 3.29 7.47 10.62
CA PHE A 54 2.42 8.53 11.13
C PHE A 54 3.21 9.78 11.45
N ASP A 55 4.44 9.68 11.97
CA ASP A 55 5.29 10.83 12.22
C ASP A 55 5.60 11.59 10.92
N ASP A 56 6.05 10.88 9.88
CA ASP A 56 6.38 11.47 8.58
C ASP A 56 5.14 12.07 7.89
N MET A 57 4.03 11.31 7.84
CA MET A 57 2.80 11.73 7.19
C MET A 57 2.15 12.93 7.92
N PHE A 58 2.12 12.94 9.25
CA PHE A 58 1.54 14.05 10.00
C PHE A 58 2.40 15.32 9.91
N ALA A 59 3.73 15.17 9.87
CA ALA A 59 4.63 16.30 9.61
C ALA A 59 4.37 16.90 8.23
N ALA A 60 4.17 16.07 7.20
CA ALA A 60 3.83 16.54 5.86
C ALA A 60 2.44 17.20 5.81
N ILE A 61 1.42 16.61 6.44
CA ILE A 61 0.07 17.18 6.49
C ILE A 61 0.07 18.55 7.13
N ARG A 62 0.83 18.76 8.24
CA ARG A 62 0.94 20.08 8.91
C ARG A 62 1.53 21.16 7.99
N GLN A 63 2.32 20.78 7.00
CA GLN A 63 2.96 21.70 6.04
C GLN A 63 2.14 21.94 4.77
N ALA A 64 1.05 21.23 4.57
CA ALA A 64 0.19 21.36 3.40
C ALA A 64 -0.29 22.81 3.20
N LYS A 65 -0.37 23.26 1.94
CA LYS A 65 -0.72 24.64 1.57
C LYS A 65 -1.98 24.73 0.70
N SER A 66 -2.33 23.67 -0.06
CA SER A 66 -3.44 23.73 -1.01
C SER A 66 -4.45 22.58 -0.87
N SER A 67 -4.00 21.33 -0.79
CA SER A 67 -4.91 20.19 -0.76
C SER A 67 -4.35 18.99 -0.03
N ILE A 68 -5.22 18.25 0.66
CA ILE A 68 -4.92 16.98 1.30
C ILE A 68 -6.01 15.99 0.89
N HIS A 69 -5.64 14.95 0.20
CA HIS A 69 -6.52 13.90 -0.29
C HIS A 69 -6.16 12.58 0.37
N LEU A 70 -7.15 11.90 0.96
CA LEU A 70 -6.95 10.64 1.68
C LEU A 70 -7.94 9.59 1.20
N GLU A 71 -7.46 8.41 0.86
CA GLU A 71 -8.26 7.23 0.51
C GLU A 71 -7.76 6.04 1.32
N TYR A 72 -8.62 5.47 2.15
CA TYR A 72 -8.29 4.35 3.01
C TYR A 72 -9.37 3.28 3.01
N PHE A 73 -9.01 2.04 3.30
CA PHE A 73 -10.00 0.99 3.56
C PHE A 73 -10.78 1.29 4.84
N ASN A 74 -10.09 1.75 5.90
CA ASN A 74 -10.76 2.22 7.10
C ASN A 74 -9.98 3.32 7.84
N PHE A 75 -10.73 4.15 8.57
CA PHE A 75 -10.25 4.97 9.67
C PHE A 75 -10.81 4.37 10.96
N ARG A 76 -9.95 3.90 11.83
CA ARG A 76 -10.39 3.36 13.10
C ARG A 76 -10.62 4.51 14.09
N ASN A 77 -11.74 4.50 14.82
CA ASN A 77 -12.00 5.52 15.84
C ASN A 77 -11.14 5.30 17.09
N ASP A 78 -9.86 5.66 17.00
CA ASP A 78 -8.83 5.55 18.05
C ASP A 78 -7.95 6.79 18.14
N SER A 79 -6.85 6.75 18.91
CA SER A 79 -6.04 7.94 19.18
C SER A 79 -5.36 8.50 17.91
N ILE A 80 -4.82 7.64 17.07
CA ILE A 80 -4.15 8.05 15.82
C ILE A 80 -5.14 8.70 14.84
N ALA A 81 -6.33 8.11 14.67
CA ALA A 81 -7.33 8.71 13.79
C ALA A 81 -7.85 10.04 14.32
N ARG A 82 -8.04 10.17 15.64
CA ARG A 82 -8.42 11.45 16.26
C ARG A 82 -7.35 12.52 16.06
N GLU A 83 -6.08 12.19 16.26
CA GLU A 83 -4.97 13.11 15.98
C GLU A 83 -4.98 13.55 14.52
N LEU A 84 -5.10 12.59 13.58
CA LEU A 84 -5.19 12.91 12.16
C LEU A 84 -6.33 13.89 11.87
N PHE A 85 -7.56 13.63 12.34
CA PHE A 85 -8.70 14.51 12.08
C PHE A 85 -8.58 15.88 12.76
N VAL A 86 -7.89 15.99 13.89
CA VAL A 86 -7.56 17.29 14.49
C VAL A 86 -6.63 18.09 13.59
N ILE A 87 -5.55 17.48 13.10
CA ILE A 87 -4.59 18.14 12.19
C ILE A 87 -5.28 18.55 10.89
N LEU A 88 -6.09 17.65 10.32
CA LEU A 88 -6.85 17.92 9.09
C LEU A 88 -7.84 19.08 9.27
N GLY A 89 -8.54 19.13 10.40
CA GLY A 89 -9.45 20.23 10.72
C GLY A 89 -8.72 21.57 10.90
N GLN A 90 -7.51 21.57 11.45
CA GLN A 90 -6.67 22.78 11.50
C GLN A 90 -6.30 23.25 10.11
N LYS A 91 -5.87 22.33 9.22
CA LYS A 91 -5.54 22.64 7.83
C LYS A 91 -6.74 23.15 7.04
N ALA A 92 -7.93 22.57 7.26
CA ALA A 92 -9.16 23.05 6.63
C ALA A 92 -9.48 24.50 7.06
N LYS A 93 -9.30 24.85 8.34
CA LYS A 93 -9.44 26.23 8.83
C LYS A 93 -8.43 27.21 8.22
N GLU A 94 -7.24 26.71 7.84
CA GLU A 94 -6.21 27.47 7.12
C GLU A 94 -6.52 27.64 5.61
N GLY A 95 -7.66 27.11 5.14
CA GLY A 95 -8.07 27.18 3.73
C GLY A 95 -7.55 26.04 2.84
N VAL A 96 -6.92 25.01 3.41
CA VAL A 96 -6.50 23.81 2.67
C VAL A 96 -7.72 22.95 2.34
N GLU A 97 -7.86 22.52 1.09
CA GLU A 97 -8.94 21.62 0.66
C GLU A 97 -8.67 20.20 1.19
N VAL A 98 -9.51 19.71 2.11
CA VAL A 98 -9.32 18.39 2.73
C VAL A 98 -10.43 17.44 2.30
N ARG A 99 -10.07 16.37 1.60
CA ARG A 99 -10.99 15.33 1.11
C ARG A 99 -10.56 13.95 1.57
N ALA A 100 -11.49 13.19 2.13
CA ALA A 100 -11.25 11.85 2.63
C ALA A 100 -12.28 10.83 2.11
N LEU A 101 -11.81 9.69 1.64
CA LEU A 101 -12.62 8.53 1.26
C LEU A 101 -12.28 7.34 2.15
N PHE A 102 -13.27 6.52 2.46
CA PHE A 102 -13.06 5.22 3.09
C PHE A 102 -14.11 4.21 2.67
N ASP A 103 -13.74 2.94 2.70
CA ASP A 103 -14.63 1.85 2.34
C ASP A 103 -15.68 1.62 3.44
N ALA A 104 -16.94 1.48 3.06
CA ALA A 104 -18.03 1.30 4.00
C ALA A 104 -17.94 -0.05 4.74
N PHE A 105 -17.55 -1.14 4.06
CA PHE A 105 -17.34 -2.45 4.67
C PHE A 105 -16.10 -2.43 5.56
N GLY A 106 -14.99 -1.85 5.10
CA GLY A 106 -13.78 -1.68 5.89
C GLY A 106 -14.03 -0.93 7.20
N ASN A 107 -14.90 0.08 7.16
CA ASN A 107 -15.33 0.78 8.37
C ASN A 107 -16.19 -0.09 9.28
N SER A 108 -17.20 -0.79 8.75
CA SER A 108 -18.14 -1.56 9.57
C SER A 108 -17.55 -2.87 10.11
N SER A 109 -16.56 -3.44 9.44
CA SER A 109 -15.88 -4.67 9.84
C SER A 109 -14.86 -4.48 10.97
N ASN A 110 -14.43 -3.24 11.25
CA ASN A 110 -13.53 -2.99 12.36
C ASN A 110 -14.30 -2.81 13.69
N ASN A 111 -13.64 -3.12 14.81
CA ASN A 111 -14.26 -3.08 16.14
C ASN A 111 -14.42 -1.66 16.75
N ARG A 112 -13.95 -0.61 16.06
CA ARG A 112 -14.10 0.81 16.42
C ARG A 112 -14.46 1.64 15.19
N PRO A 113 -15.64 1.43 14.57
CA PRO A 113 -16.01 2.13 13.35
C PRO A 113 -16.30 3.61 13.60
N LEU A 114 -16.08 4.42 12.58
CA LEU A 114 -16.62 5.78 12.53
C LEU A 114 -18.15 5.70 12.35
N LYS A 115 -18.88 6.16 13.36
CA LYS A 115 -20.35 6.25 13.35
C LYS A 115 -20.79 7.59 12.75
N ARG A 116 -22.08 7.75 12.48
CA ARG A 116 -22.66 8.96 11.87
C ARG A 116 -22.23 10.23 12.61
N HIS A 117 -22.41 10.28 13.92
CA HIS A 117 -22.05 11.47 14.71
C HIS A 117 -20.55 11.82 14.65
N HIS A 118 -19.64 10.81 14.50
CA HIS A 118 -18.23 11.08 14.27
C HIS A 118 -18.01 11.76 12.92
N LEU A 119 -18.68 11.27 11.86
CA LEU A 119 -18.57 11.85 10.52
C LEU A 119 -19.16 13.27 10.47
N ASP A 120 -20.27 13.50 11.16
CA ASP A 120 -20.87 14.82 11.25
C ASP A 120 -19.95 15.81 11.98
N SER A 121 -19.29 15.37 13.05
CA SER A 121 -18.23 16.15 13.73
C SER A 121 -17.05 16.45 12.83
N ILE A 122 -16.56 15.45 12.06
CA ILE A 122 -15.43 15.64 11.12
C ILE A 122 -15.81 16.67 10.05
N ARG A 123 -17.01 16.58 9.48
CA ARG A 123 -17.51 17.55 8.48
C ARG A 123 -17.65 18.96 9.03
N ALA A 124 -18.09 19.09 10.29
CA ALA A 124 -18.21 20.39 10.96
C ALA A 124 -16.86 21.11 11.08
N HIS A 125 -15.72 20.40 10.98
CA HIS A 125 -14.38 20.98 10.95
C HIS A 125 -13.88 21.30 9.53
N GLY A 126 -14.75 21.28 8.51
CA GLY A 126 -14.40 21.63 7.13
C GLY A 126 -13.77 20.48 6.32
N ILE A 127 -13.84 19.26 6.80
CA ILE A 127 -13.32 18.08 6.09
C ILE A 127 -14.43 17.44 5.28
N GLU A 128 -14.26 17.35 3.96
CA GLU A 128 -15.16 16.57 3.12
C GLU A 128 -14.84 15.08 3.28
N ILE A 129 -15.78 14.28 3.79
CA ILE A 129 -15.56 12.83 4.02
C ILE A 129 -16.76 12.03 3.52
N TYR A 130 -16.46 11.01 2.67
CA TYR A 130 -17.47 10.13 2.08
C TYR A 130 -17.11 8.66 2.26
N LYS A 131 -18.15 7.82 2.21
CA LYS A 131 -18.03 6.35 2.24
C LYS A 131 -18.14 5.80 0.82
N PHE A 132 -17.17 4.98 0.43
CA PHE A 132 -17.27 4.21 -0.80
C PHE A 132 -18.24 3.03 -0.59
N ASP A 133 -19.16 2.89 -1.53
CA ASP A 133 -20.06 1.75 -1.73
C ASP A 133 -20.67 1.18 -0.43
N PRO A 134 -21.59 1.90 0.22
CA PRO A 134 -22.38 1.37 1.33
C PRO A 134 -23.14 0.12 0.90
N ILE A 135 -23.03 -0.94 1.70
CA ILE A 135 -23.78 -2.17 1.46
C ILE A 135 -25.24 -1.90 1.86
N THR A 136 -26.13 -1.91 0.88
CA THR A 136 -27.57 -1.69 1.05
C THR A 136 -28.34 -2.91 0.54
N PHE A 137 -29.33 -3.36 1.31
CA PHE A 137 -30.23 -4.42 0.86
C PHE A 137 -31.08 -3.93 -0.33
N PRO A 138 -31.31 -4.76 -1.38
CA PRO A 138 -30.89 -6.14 -1.56
C PRO A 138 -29.52 -6.33 -2.26
N TRP A 139 -28.75 -5.27 -2.50
CA TRP A 139 -27.54 -5.26 -3.30
C TRP A 139 -26.29 -5.78 -2.54
N VAL A 140 -26.39 -7.00 -1.97
CA VAL A 140 -25.31 -7.62 -1.22
C VAL A 140 -24.17 -8.17 -2.09
N ASN A 141 -24.35 -8.24 -3.41
CA ASN A 141 -23.36 -8.72 -4.37
C ASN A 141 -22.08 -7.86 -4.44
N HIS A 142 -22.13 -6.62 -4.00
CA HIS A 142 -20.97 -5.71 -3.93
C HIS A 142 -20.05 -5.95 -2.73
N VAL A 143 -20.37 -6.87 -1.82
CA VAL A 143 -19.57 -7.17 -0.62
C VAL A 143 -18.10 -7.48 -0.95
N PHE A 144 -17.84 -8.14 -2.07
CA PHE A 144 -16.49 -8.52 -2.50
C PHE A 144 -15.75 -7.48 -3.34
N SER A 145 -16.41 -6.42 -3.74
CA SER A 145 -15.83 -5.37 -4.59
C SER A 145 -15.48 -4.14 -3.77
N ARG A 146 -14.47 -4.28 -2.90
CA ARG A 146 -14.09 -3.28 -1.89
C ARG A 146 -12.91 -2.42 -2.34
N ASP A 147 -12.91 -1.18 -1.88
CA ASP A 147 -11.78 -0.28 -2.05
C ASP A 147 -10.75 -0.51 -0.94
N HIS A 148 -9.71 -1.28 -1.24
CA HIS A 148 -8.66 -1.62 -0.29
C HIS A 148 -7.40 -0.77 -0.46
N ARG A 149 -7.45 0.29 -1.25
CA ARG A 149 -6.31 1.20 -1.46
C ARG A 149 -6.02 2.03 -0.21
N LYS A 150 -4.79 2.46 -0.07
CA LYS A 150 -4.34 3.43 0.92
C LYS A 150 -3.52 4.45 0.16
N ILE A 151 -4.11 5.62 -0.06
CA ILE A 151 -3.51 6.71 -0.82
C ILE A 151 -3.67 7.99 0.00
N VAL A 152 -2.58 8.72 0.19
CA VAL A 152 -2.62 10.11 0.65
C VAL A 152 -1.84 10.94 -0.35
N VAL A 153 -2.40 12.03 -0.83
CA VAL A 153 -1.69 13.00 -1.67
C VAL A 153 -1.77 14.37 -1.01
N ILE A 154 -0.62 15.01 -0.88
CA ILE A 154 -0.50 16.32 -0.23
C ILE A 154 0.04 17.31 -1.26
N ASP A 155 -0.74 18.37 -1.53
CA ASP A 155 -0.43 19.46 -2.46
C ASP A 155 -0.07 18.98 -3.89
N GLY A 156 -0.41 17.74 -4.27
CA GLY A 156 0.03 17.12 -5.52
C GLY A 156 1.55 16.91 -5.59
N GLN A 157 2.30 17.07 -4.50
CA GLN A 157 3.76 17.06 -4.48
C GLN A 157 4.35 15.76 -3.94
N ILE A 158 3.75 15.24 -2.87
CA ILE A 158 4.13 13.95 -2.29
C ILE A 158 2.90 13.08 -2.11
N ALA A 159 3.12 11.77 -2.12
CA ALA A 159 2.07 10.81 -1.84
C ALA A 159 2.55 9.73 -0.89
N TYR A 160 1.59 9.11 -0.19
CA TYR A 160 1.82 7.94 0.66
C TYR A 160 0.95 6.79 0.17
N THR A 161 1.53 5.59 0.13
CA THR A 161 0.81 4.35 -0.17
C THR A 161 1.47 3.15 0.50
N GLY A 162 0.75 2.05 0.68
CA GLY A 162 1.27 0.83 1.31
C GLY A 162 0.19 0.00 2.02
N GLY A 163 0.59 -0.84 2.98
CA GLY A 163 -0.30 -1.77 3.67
C GLY A 163 -1.16 -1.14 4.77
N MET A 164 -0.63 -0.12 5.47
CA MET A 164 -1.22 0.40 6.71
C MET A 164 -2.45 1.28 6.51
N ASN A 165 -3.52 0.97 7.22
CA ASN A 165 -4.66 1.88 7.42
C ASN A 165 -4.33 2.94 8.50
N VAL A 166 -5.34 3.65 9.00
CA VAL A 166 -5.21 4.60 10.10
C VAL A 166 -5.73 3.96 11.38
N ALA A 167 -4.80 3.43 12.19
CA ALA A 167 -5.15 2.76 13.46
C ALA A 167 -3.95 2.66 14.41
N ASP A 168 -4.24 2.72 15.70
CA ASP A 168 -3.26 2.62 16.81
C ASP A 168 -2.46 1.31 16.78
N TYR A 169 -3.04 0.21 16.29
CA TYR A 169 -2.39 -1.10 16.35
C TYR A 169 -1.17 -1.22 15.45
N TYR A 170 -0.99 -0.36 14.46
CA TYR A 170 0.25 -0.29 13.68
C TYR A 170 1.46 0.19 14.49
N ILE A 171 1.20 0.89 15.63
CA ILE A 171 2.23 1.34 16.56
C ILE A 171 2.28 0.42 17.79
N LYS A 172 1.12 0.16 18.40
CA LYS A 172 1.02 -0.49 19.71
C LYS A 172 0.83 -2.01 19.63
N GLY A 173 0.58 -2.55 18.43
CA GLY A 173 0.17 -3.95 18.27
C GLY A 173 -1.22 -4.20 18.84
N THR A 174 -1.56 -5.48 19.00
CA THR A 174 -2.81 -5.92 19.65
C THR A 174 -2.55 -7.05 20.65
N LYS A 175 -3.45 -7.24 21.61
CA LYS A 175 -3.37 -8.38 22.55
C LYS A 175 -3.44 -9.73 21.84
N LYS A 176 -4.15 -9.81 20.70
CA LYS A 176 -4.39 -11.06 19.94
C LYS A 176 -3.16 -11.51 19.17
N VAL A 177 -2.47 -10.57 18.49
CA VAL A 177 -1.40 -10.93 17.55
C VAL A 177 -0.01 -10.42 17.97
N GLY A 178 0.08 -9.62 19.03
CA GLY A 178 1.34 -9.00 19.47
C GLY A 178 1.66 -7.75 18.65
N THR A 179 2.94 -7.53 18.35
CA THR A 179 3.41 -6.45 17.49
C THR A 179 2.83 -6.60 16.09
N TRP A 180 2.48 -5.46 15.48
CA TRP A 180 1.99 -5.40 14.10
C TRP A 180 3.06 -4.77 13.22
N ASN A 181 3.66 -5.58 12.36
CA ASN A 181 4.65 -5.11 11.41
C ASN A 181 3.99 -4.97 10.04
N ASP A 182 4.14 -3.82 9.45
CA ASP A 182 3.61 -3.49 8.13
C ASP A 182 4.46 -2.38 7.53
N MET A 183 4.39 -2.19 6.24
CA MET A 183 5.21 -1.24 5.51
C MET A 183 4.35 -0.24 4.74
N HIS A 184 4.84 0.99 4.71
CA HIS A 184 4.29 2.07 3.88
C HIS A 184 5.42 2.73 3.11
N CYS A 185 5.11 3.54 2.13
CA CYS A 185 6.11 4.37 1.48
C CYS A 185 5.58 5.78 1.23
N ARG A 186 6.51 6.73 1.24
CA ARG A 186 6.31 8.06 0.68
C ARG A 186 6.93 8.11 -0.71
N VAL A 187 6.16 8.63 -1.64
CA VAL A 187 6.55 8.85 -3.04
C VAL A 187 6.70 10.34 -3.28
N ASP A 188 7.78 10.74 -3.90
CA ASP A 188 8.03 12.08 -4.43
C ASP A 188 8.50 11.92 -5.88
N GLY A 189 7.87 12.61 -6.82
CA GLY A 189 8.16 12.48 -8.24
C GLY A 189 6.90 12.45 -9.10
N SER A 190 7.05 12.14 -10.38
CA SER A 190 5.94 12.18 -11.35
C SER A 190 4.83 11.18 -11.06
N GLU A 191 5.12 10.05 -10.35
CA GLU A 191 4.09 9.07 -10.02
C GLU A 191 3.11 9.55 -8.93
N VAL A 192 3.39 10.64 -8.24
CA VAL A 192 2.40 11.34 -7.41
C VAL A 192 1.17 11.71 -8.24
N ASN A 193 1.36 12.12 -9.50
CA ASN A 193 0.28 12.46 -10.42
C ASN A 193 -0.63 11.26 -10.74
N THR A 194 -0.06 10.08 -10.84
CA THR A 194 -0.83 8.84 -11.06
C THR A 194 -1.70 8.52 -9.83
N LEU A 195 -1.13 8.59 -8.61
CA LEU A 195 -1.88 8.40 -7.37
C LEU A 195 -2.97 9.46 -7.18
N GLN A 196 -2.67 10.72 -7.52
CA GLN A 196 -3.64 11.81 -7.51
C GLN A 196 -4.81 11.58 -8.47
N ALA A 197 -4.51 11.13 -9.70
CA ALA A 197 -5.56 10.83 -10.69
C ALA A 197 -6.46 9.67 -10.24
N ILE A 198 -5.89 8.63 -9.61
CA ILE A 198 -6.63 7.51 -9.03
C ILE A 198 -7.58 8.02 -7.95
N PHE A 199 -7.08 8.85 -7.00
CA PHE A 199 -7.89 9.43 -5.96
C PHE A 199 -9.05 10.29 -6.53
N LEU A 200 -8.74 11.24 -7.41
CA LEU A 200 -9.76 12.16 -7.97
C LEU A 200 -10.83 11.41 -8.76
N LYS A 201 -10.45 10.38 -9.51
CA LYS A 201 -11.43 9.53 -10.21
C LYS A 201 -12.40 8.88 -9.22
N MET A 202 -11.90 8.32 -8.12
CA MET A 202 -12.71 7.69 -7.09
C MET A 202 -13.54 8.73 -6.33
N TRP A 203 -12.92 9.84 -5.97
CA TRP A 203 -13.62 10.96 -5.31
C TRP A 203 -14.83 11.41 -6.08
N ASN A 204 -14.66 11.74 -7.37
CA ASN A 204 -15.73 12.23 -8.22
C ASN A 204 -16.85 11.19 -8.38
N LYS A 205 -16.49 9.91 -8.51
CA LYS A 205 -17.46 8.81 -8.58
C LYS A 205 -18.31 8.70 -7.30
N VAL A 206 -17.68 8.86 -6.13
CA VAL A 206 -18.35 8.64 -4.82
C VAL A 206 -19.10 9.88 -4.35
N SER A 207 -18.52 11.07 -4.53
CA SER A 207 -19.10 12.33 -4.05
C SER A 207 -20.13 12.92 -5.02
N GLY A 208 -20.10 12.53 -6.30
CA GLY A 208 -20.88 13.17 -7.37
C GLY A 208 -20.34 14.53 -7.80
N GLN A 209 -19.19 14.95 -7.25
CA GLN A 209 -18.53 16.20 -7.61
C GLN A 209 -17.72 16.04 -8.90
N ASN A 210 -17.23 17.16 -9.46
CA ASN A 210 -16.31 17.19 -10.58
C ASN A 210 -15.04 17.97 -10.21
N VAL A 211 -14.27 17.40 -9.31
CA VAL A 211 -13.01 17.99 -8.83
C VAL A 211 -11.90 17.72 -9.86
N HIS A 212 -11.34 18.78 -10.43
CA HIS A 212 -10.28 18.70 -11.44
C HIS A 212 -9.42 19.98 -11.44
N GLY A 213 -8.32 19.96 -12.16
CA GLY A 213 -7.48 21.14 -12.40
C GLY A 213 -6.01 20.92 -12.05
N ALA A 214 -5.16 21.72 -12.69
CA ALA A 214 -3.69 21.60 -12.59
C ALA A 214 -3.17 21.81 -11.16
N LYS A 215 -3.92 22.52 -10.31
CA LYS A 215 -3.53 22.78 -8.91
C LYS A 215 -3.39 21.52 -8.06
N TYR A 216 -3.99 20.40 -8.47
CA TYR A 216 -3.92 19.13 -7.75
C TYR A 216 -2.74 18.26 -8.18
N TYR A 217 -2.02 18.65 -9.21
CA TYR A 217 -0.96 17.84 -9.79
C TYR A 217 0.41 18.45 -9.58
N ARG A 218 1.44 17.59 -9.60
CA ARG A 218 2.84 18.01 -9.55
C ARG A 218 3.13 18.96 -10.73
N GLY A 219 3.76 20.06 -10.46
CA GLY A 219 3.98 21.14 -11.40
C GLY A 219 3.24 22.42 -11.02
N TYR A 220 2.06 22.33 -10.40
CA TYR A 220 1.48 23.44 -9.69
C TYR A 220 2.13 23.51 -8.30
N ARG A 221 3.00 24.49 -8.09
CA ARG A 221 3.78 24.61 -6.84
C ARG A 221 3.28 25.80 -6.01
N PRO A 222 2.58 25.58 -4.89
CA PRO A 222 2.48 26.62 -3.86
C PRO A 222 3.88 26.91 -3.30
N ALA A 223 4.11 28.13 -2.83
CA ALA A 223 5.40 28.49 -2.23
C ALA A 223 5.60 27.74 -0.89
N GLY A 224 6.79 27.21 -0.69
CA GLY A 224 7.23 26.53 0.54
C GLY A 224 6.90 25.05 0.57
N TYR A 225 7.89 24.25 0.80
CA TYR A 225 7.84 22.80 0.74
C TYR A 225 8.28 22.12 2.02
N PHE A 226 7.98 20.84 2.11
CA PHE A 226 8.11 19.94 3.24
C PHE A 226 9.53 19.92 3.81
N GLU A 227 9.66 20.33 5.07
CA GLU A 227 10.90 20.29 5.83
C GLU A 227 10.82 19.20 6.90
N GLY A 228 11.98 18.67 7.30
CA GLY A 228 12.09 17.71 8.41
C GLY A 228 11.52 16.33 8.15
N LEU A 229 11.14 16.01 6.90
CA LEU A 229 10.70 14.67 6.54
C LEU A 229 11.90 13.71 6.44
N LYS A 230 11.65 12.42 6.69
CA LYS A 230 12.66 11.38 6.55
C LYS A 230 13.31 11.45 5.16
N PRO A 231 14.64 11.60 5.06
CA PRO A 231 15.31 11.66 3.76
C PRO A 231 15.30 10.31 3.06
N ASP A 232 15.27 10.30 1.73
CA ASP A 232 15.57 9.10 0.96
C ASP A 232 17.08 8.86 1.00
N THR A 233 17.51 7.93 1.85
CA THR A 233 18.92 7.57 2.01
C THR A 233 19.42 6.59 0.94
N THR A 234 18.53 6.04 0.12
CA THR A 234 18.83 5.00 -0.87
C THR A 234 19.07 5.55 -2.27
N SER A 235 18.85 6.84 -2.48
CA SER A 235 18.92 7.48 -3.80
C SER A 235 19.83 8.70 -3.79
N THR A 236 20.76 8.72 -4.74
CA THR A 236 21.49 9.92 -5.14
C THR A 236 20.60 10.79 -6.06
N ARG A 237 19.45 11.29 -5.52
CA ARG A 237 18.51 12.16 -6.25
C ARG A 237 17.56 11.48 -7.26
N TYR A 238 16.24 11.53 -7.01
CA TYR A 238 15.11 11.37 -7.95
C TYR A 238 15.41 10.53 -9.22
N ARG A 239 15.75 9.25 -9.07
CA ARG A 239 16.12 8.40 -10.21
C ARG A 239 15.51 7.02 -10.18
N LYS A 240 14.49 6.82 -9.34
CA LYS A 240 13.82 5.51 -9.32
C LYS A 240 12.78 5.47 -10.41
N MET A 241 12.85 4.42 -11.22
CA MET A 241 11.77 4.07 -12.12
C MET A 241 10.62 3.51 -11.30
N VAL A 242 9.47 4.13 -11.38
CA VAL A 242 8.26 3.73 -10.66
C VAL A 242 7.11 3.61 -11.65
N GLY A 243 6.25 2.62 -11.45
CA GLY A 243 4.98 2.48 -12.13
C GLY A 243 3.91 2.06 -11.14
N VAL A 244 2.75 2.68 -11.22
CA VAL A 244 1.62 2.36 -10.34
C VAL A 244 0.68 1.38 -11.04
N ILE A 245 0.51 0.20 -10.46
CA ILE A 245 -0.45 -0.80 -10.91
C ILE A 245 -1.72 -0.59 -10.10
N ASN A 246 -2.80 -0.19 -10.77
CA ASN A 246 -4.08 0.08 -10.13
C ASN A 246 -5.15 -0.92 -10.58
N ARG A 247 -5.91 -1.43 -9.61
CA ARG A 247 -7.15 -2.15 -9.84
C ARG A 247 -8.31 -1.36 -9.24
N GLU A 248 -9.27 -1.00 -10.07
CA GLU A 248 -10.47 -0.30 -9.59
C GLU A 248 -11.45 -1.28 -8.94
N PRO A 249 -12.07 -0.90 -7.81
CA PRO A 249 -13.19 -1.66 -7.26
C PRO A 249 -14.32 -1.80 -8.28
N CYS A 250 -15.00 -2.94 -8.25
CA CYS A 250 -16.11 -3.26 -9.16
C CYS A 250 -15.72 -3.39 -10.65
N VAL A 251 -14.44 -3.26 -10.98
CA VAL A 251 -13.94 -3.52 -12.35
C VAL A 251 -13.20 -4.85 -12.38
N THR A 252 -13.66 -5.76 -13.23
CA THR A 252 -13.00 -7.04 -13.44
C THR A 252 -11.79 -6.84 -14.33
N ASN A 253 -10.61 -6.82 -13.75
CA ASN A 253 -9.35 -6.96 -14.48
C ASN A 253 -8.38 -7.81 -13.70
N ASP A 254 -7.47 -8.46 -14.41
CA ASP A 254 -6.51 -9.41 -13.84
C ASP A 254 -5.10 -8.81 -13.71
N ILE A 255 -4.95 -7.50 -13.86
CA ILE A 255 -3.64 -6.86 -13.97
C ILE A 255 -2.71 -7.19 -12.79
N ILE A 256 -3.23 -7.20 -11.55
CA ILE A 256 -2.42 -7.54 -10.36
C ILE A 256 -2.01 -9.01 -10.39
N ARG A 257 -2.93 -9.91 -10.74
CA ARG A 257 -2.62 -11.35 -10.87
C ARG A 257 -1.63 -11.59 -11.98
N THR A 258 -1.81 -10.94 -13.12
CA THR A 258 -0.90 -11.01 -14.27
C THR A 258 0.49 -10.54 -13.86
N PHE A 259 0.58 -9.37 -13.21
CA PHE A 259 1.85 -8.84 -12.70
C PHE A 259 2.59 -9.83 -11.82
N TYR A 260 1.94 -10.36 -10.77
CA TYR A 260 2.58 -11.35 -9.91
C TYR A 260 2.98 -12.63 -10.65
N THR A 261 2.14 -13.09 -11.57
CA THR A 261 2.44 -14.29 -12.37
C THR A 261 3.65 -14.08 -13.25
N ASP A 262 3.74 -12.94 -13.93
CA ASP A 262 4.84 -12.60 -14.82
C ASP A 262 6.13 -12.39 -14.03
N ALA A 263 6.08 -11.64 -12.93
CA ALA A 263 7.23 -11.43 -12.04
C ALA A 263 7.80 -12.76 -11.51
N ILE A 264 6.94 -13.70 -11.09
CA ILE A 264 7.34 -15.02 -10.63
C ILE A 264 7.92 -15.86 -11.77
N ASN A 265 7.34 -15.80 -12.96
CA ASN A 265 7.83 -16.53 -14.12
C ASN A 265 9.17 -16.00 -14.64
N ASP A 266 9.38 -14.68 -14.57
CA ASP A 266 10.60 -14.02 -15.04
C ASP A 266 11.74 -14.05 -14.02
N ALA A 267 11.44 -14.36 -12.75
CA ALA A 267 12.45 -14.47 -11.69
C ALA A 267 13.52 -15.53 -12.04
N ARG A 268 14.81 -15.16 -11.81
CA ARG A 268 16.00 -15.99 -12.13
C ARG A 268 16.70 -16.51 -10.88
N ASP A 269 16.90 -15.65 -9.88
CA ASP A 269 17.72 -15.97 -8.72
C ASP A 269 16.90 -16.31 -7.48
N SER A 270 16.03 -15.38 -7.05
CA SER A 270 15.24 -15.56 -5.83
C SER A 270 13.89 -14.85 -5.87
N ILE A 271 12.94 -15.41 -5.12
CA ILE A 271 11.64 -14.83 -4.81
C ILE A 271 11.50 -14.82 -3.30
N LYS A 272 11.17 -13.66 -2.72
CA LYS A 272 10.91 -13.51 -1.28
C LYS A 272 9.51 -12.99 -1.08
N ILE A 273 8.71 -13.71 -0.31
CA ILE A 273 7.31 -13.39 -0.04
C ILE A 273 7.11 -13.29 1.47
N ILE A 274 6.53 -12.18 1.91
CA ILE A 274 6.04 -12.01 3.28
C ILE A 274 4.55 -11.74 3.18
N ASN A 275 3.72 -12.62 3.70
CA ASN A 275 2.27 -12.45 3.64
C ASN A 275 1.58 -13.25 4.76
N PRO A 276 0.75 -12.62 5.61
CA PRO A 276 0.05 -13.32 6.68
C PRO A 276 -1.18 -14.11 6.19
N TYR A 277 -1.73 -13.72 5.04
CA TYR A 277 -2.95 -14.32 4.43
C TYR A 277 -2.60 -15.09 3.16
N PHE A 278 -1.69 -16.05 3.28
CA PHE A 278 -1.12 -16.78 2.15
C PHE A 278 -2.13 -17.73 1.50
N THR A 279 -3.20 -17.17 0.96
CA THR A 279 -4.29 -17.86 0.27
C THR A 279 -4.09 -17.76 -1.25
N LEU A 280 -3.25 -18.62 -1.80
CA LEU A 280 -2.90 -18.58 -3.22
C LEU A 280 -4.01 -19.06 -4.12
N ASN A 281 -4.26 -18.36 -5.22
CA ASN A 281 -5.02 -18.91 -6.32
C ASN A 281 -4.21 -19.96 -7.11
N PRO A 282 -4.87 -20.84 -7.88
CA PRO A 282 -4.17 -21.91 -8.62
C PRO A 282 -3.09 -21.42 -9.60
N THR A 283 -3.26 -20.23 -10.19
CA THR A 283 -2.31 -19.66 -11.14
C THR A 283 -0.98 -19.29 -10.47
N LEU A 284 -1.04 -18.59 -9.33
CA LEU A 284 0.14 -18.23 -8.57
C LEU A 284 0.81 -19.44 -7.94
N MET A 285 0.05 -20.41 -7.43
CA MET A 285 0.58 -21.68 -6.93
C MET A 285 1.39 -22.40 -8.03
N LYS A 286 0.84 -22.53 -9.23
CA LYS A 286 1.54 -23.14 -10.36
C LYS A 286 2.79 -22.36 -10.76
N ALA A 287 2.75 -21.03 -10.73
CA ALA A 287 3.88 -20.18 -11.06
C ALA A 287 5.04 -20.38 -10.07
N LEU A 288 4.76 -20.38 -8.75
CA LEU A 288 5.76 -20.61 -7.71
C LEU A 288 6.38 -22.01 -7.81
N LYS A 289 5.58 -23.06 -8.03
CA LYS A 289 6.08 -24.41 -8.26
C LYS A 289 7.01 -24.48 -9.47
N ARG A 290 6.64 -23.82 -10.59
CA ARG A 290 7.52 -23.74 -11.76
C ARG A 290 8.83 -23.00 -11.48
N ALA A 291 8.76 -21.90 -10.70
CA ALA A 291 9.94 -21.14 -10.32
C ALA A 291 10.92 -22.00 -9.49
N ALA A 292 10.42 -22.72 -8.48
CA ALA A 292 11.23 -23.66 -7.69
C ALA A 292 11.86 -24.76 -8.57
N LYS A 293 11.09 -25.34 -9.50
CA LYS A 293 11.61 -26.35 -10.46
C LYS A 293 12.68 -25.81 -11.42
N ARG A 294 12.67 -24.50 -11.70
CA ARG A 294 13.75 -23.86 -12.47
C ARG A 294 15.03 -23.59 -11.65
N GLY A 295 15.01 -23.89 -10.36
CA GLY A 295 16.13 -23.62 -9.44
C GLY A 295 16.10 -22.21 -8.82
N VAL A 296 15.01 -21.46 -8.99
CA VAL A 296 14.85 -20.17 -8.31
C VAL A 296 14.63 -20.40 -6.82
N LYS A 297 15.42 -19.73 -5.98
CA LYS A 297 15.27 -19.80 -4.53
C LYS A 297 13.99 -19.09 -4.09
N VAL A 298 13.03 -19.84 -3.56
CA VAL A 298 11.75 -19.29 -3.11
C VAL A 298 11.70 -19.32 -1.58
N ASP A 299 11.74 -18.13 -0.96
CA ASP A 299 11.66 -17.94 0.49
C ASP A 299 10.31 -17.33 0.84
N ILE A 300 9.51 -17.97 1.69
CA ILE A 300 8.17 -17.53 2.07
C ILE A 300 8.11 -17.41 3.60
N MET A 301 7.74 -16.23 4.10
CA MET A 301 7.53 -15.97 5.52
C MET A 301 6.05 -15.78 5.82
N LEU A 302 5.53 -16.56 6.74
CA LEU A 302 4.15 -16.52 7.23
C LEU A 302 4.13 -16.10 8.70
N SER A 303 3.06 -15.46 9.14
CA SER A 303 2.83 -15.20 10.57
C SER A 303 2.17 -16.42 11.24
N THR A 304 2.63 -16.77 12.44
CA THR A 304 2.01 -17.84 13.25
C THR A 304 0.67 -17.42 13.85
N ARG A 305 0.41 -16.11 13.92
CA ARG A 305 -0.82 -15.52 14.46
C ARG A 305 -1.52 -14.73 13.36
N SER A 306 -2.85 -14.65 13.42
CA SER A 306 -3.65 -13.83 12.51
C SER A 306 -4.81 -13.17 13.25
N ASP A 307 -5.18 -12.00 12.78
CA ASP A 307 -6.39 -11.29 13.18
C ASP A 307 -7.65 -11.94 12.56
N ILE A 308 -7.51 -12.59 11.39
CA ILE A 308 -8.59 -13.28 10.68
C ILE A 308 -8.51 -14.79 10.96
N PRO A 309 -9.55 -15.40 11.57
CA PRO A 309 -9.62 -16.85 11.76
C PRO A 309 -9.48 -17.62 10.45
N LEU A 310 -8.98 -18.85 10.50
CA LEU A 310 -8.79 -19.79 9.37
C LEU A 310 -7.75 -19.39 8.32
N THR A 311 -7.30 -18.13 8.27
CA THR A 311 -6.27 -17.74 7.30
C THR A 311 -4.90 -18.38 7.56
N PRO A 312 -4.47 -18.62 8.82
CA PRO A 312 -3.24 -19.40 9.06
C PRO A 312 -3.31 -20.81 8.51
N ASP A 313 -4.43 -21.52 8.71
CA ASP A 313 -4.58 -22.91 8.24
C ASP A 313 -4.51 -23.01 6.73
N CYS A 314 -5.19 -22.10 6.02
CA CYS A 314 -5.09 -22.00 4.57
C CYS A 314 -3.66 -21.67 4.12
N GLY A 315 -2.99 -20.75 4.84
CA GLY A 315 -1.61 -20.37 4.58
C GLY A 315 -0.65 -21.55 4.75
N PHE A 316 -0.77 -22.31 5.82
CA PHE A 316 0.07 -23.48 6.10
C PHE A 316 -0.16 -24.59 5.08
N TYR A 317 -1.40 -24.85 4.68
CA TYR A 317 -1.72 -25.81 3.64
C TYR A 317 -1.04 -25.44 2.29
N ASN A 318 -1.11 -24.18 1.89
CA ASN A 318 -0.45 -23.73 0.67
C ASN A 318 1.08 -23.78 0.78
N ALA A 319 1.62 -23.41 1.94
CA ALA A 319 3.05 -23.47 2.22
C ALA A 319 3.57 -24.92 2.17
N HIS A 320 2.85 -25.87 2.77
CA HIS A 320 3.21 -27.29 2.73
C HIS A 320 3.36 -27.79 1.29
N LYS A 321 2.40 -27.49 0.42
CA LYS A 321 2.47 -27.84 -1.01
C LYS A 321 3.66 -27.23 -1.77
N LEU A 322 4.18 -26.10 -1.28
CA LEU A 322 5.36 -25.47 -1.87
C LEU A 322 6.65 -26.01 -1.28
N MET A 323 6.66 -26.45 0.00
CA MET A 323 7.78 -27.16 0.60
C MET A 323 8.11 -28.46 -0.15
N GLU A 324 7.10 -29.19 -0.60
CA GLU A 324 7.25 -30.41 -1.43
C GLU A 324 7.99 -30.13 -2.74
N GLU A 325 7.98 -28.90 -3.22
CA GLU A 325 8.67 -28.46 -4.45
C GLU A 325 10.01 -27.74 -4.14
N GLY A 326 10.48 -27.78 -2.89
CA GLY A 326 11.78 -27.21 -2.49
C GLY A 326 11.73 -25.72 -2.09
N CYS A 327 10.57 -25.12 -1.87
CA CYS A 327 10.47 -23.76 -1.33
C CYS A 327 10.81 -23.74 0.17
N ASN A 328 11.49 -22.68 0.64
CA ASN A 328 11.78 -22.47 2.04
C ASN A 328 10.64 -21.74 2.73
N ILE A 329 10.13 -22.29 3.83
CA ILE A 329 9.06 -21.69 4.61
C ILE A 329 9.58 -21.24 5.97
N TYR A 330 9.33 -19.99 6.30
CA TYR A 330 9.71 -19.37 7.56
C TYR A 330 8.47 -18.96 8.34
N MET A 331 8.51 -19.16 9.66
CA MET A 331 7.42 -18.79 10.55
C MET A 331 7.82 -17.58 11.40
N TYR A 332 7.12 -16.47 11.23
CA TYR A 332 7.31 -15.27 12.04
C TYR A 332 6.54 -15.42 13.35
N THR A 333 7.25 -15.55 14.47
CA THR A 333 6.67 -15.82 15.79
C THR A 333 6.53 -14.57 16.70
N PRO A 334 7.32 -13.49 16.54
CA PRO A 334 7.28 -12.36 17.47
C PRO A 334 5.98 -11.57 17.44
N GLY A 335 5.22 -11.63 16.36
CA GLY A 335 3.99 -10.88 16.20
C GLY A 335 3.29 -11.19 14.89
N PHE A 336 2.62 -10.18 14.33
CA PHE A 336 1.94 -10.25 13.05
C PHE A 336 2.72 -9.45 12.01
N HIS A 337 2.92 -10.05 10.86
CA HIS A 337 3.63 -9.42 9.75
C HIS A 337 2.68 -9.30 8.56
N HIS A 338 2.19 -8.09 8.28
CA HIS A 338 1.19 -7.80 7.25
C HIS A 338 1.81 -7.22 5.99
#